data_35777dee258b58465f4d2fde8863cb28
#
_entry.id   35777dee258b58465f4d2fde8863cb28
#
_cell.length_a   1.000
_cell.length_b   1.000
_cell.length_c   1.000
_cell.angle_alpha   90.00
_cell.angle_beta   90.00
_cell.angle_gamma   90.00
#
_symmetry.space_group_name_H-M   'P 1'
#
loop_
_entity.id
_entity.type
_entity.pdbx_description
1 polymer ?
#
loop_
_entity_poly.entity_id
_entity_poly.type
_entity_poly.pdbx_seq_one_letter_code
_entity_poly.pdbx_strand_id
1 'polypeptide(L)'
;KNTADIGSFYIVKESGVSAGVRRIEAVCGAAAIAYTKEIINSMNEIKSEIKNNDVITGIKKLKDQIKDLKKELEAAVSQTSAPISEEVIGDTKVVVAIVENGDLKKIVDDMKNSNEKLAILLLQAKDDKVLIVAGSKNTNIKAGDWIKNIAPIVGGGGGGRPDFAQAGGKDVTKVEDARIAALAYAKENL
;
A
#
# COMPACT_ATOMS: atom_id res chain seq x y z
N LYS A 1 21.42 52.54 30.85
CA LYS A 1 20.86 51.28 30.34
C LYS A 1 21.40 51.09 28.95
N ASN A 2 22.06 49.96 28.70
CA ASN A 2 22.72 49.62 27.43
C ASN A 2 21.95 48.44 26.81
N THR A 3 21.78 48.41 25.48
CA THR A 3 21.18 47.28 24.77
C THR A 3 21.99 45.99 24.92
N ALA A 4 23.28 46.08 25.22
CA ALA A 4 24.12 44.94 25.61
C ALA A 4 23.61 44.16 26.82
N ASP A 5 22.86 44.82 27.74
CA ASP A 5 22.28 44.19 28.93
C ASP A 5 21.17 43.18 28.59
N ILE A 6 20.63 43.20 27.33
CA ILE A 6 19.61 42.27 26.86
C ILE A 6 20.21 40.87 26.64
N GLY A 7 21.51 40.80 26.31
CA GLY A 7 22.19 39.54 26.00
C GLY A 7 21.71 38.90 24.68
N SER A 8 21.71 37.56 24.63
CA SER A 8 21.21 36.83 23.44
C SER A 8 19.70 37.07 23.28
N PHE A 9 19.29 37.23 22.00
CA PHE A 9 17.90 37.46 21.63
C PHE A 9 17.53 36.52 20.47
N TYR A 10 16.41 35.80 20.60
CA TYR A 10 15.89 34.92 19.56
C TYR A 10 14.39 35.17 19.34
N ILE A 11 13.97 35.26 18.08
CA ILE A 11 12.57 35.22 17.69
C ILE A 11 12.15 33.76 17.67
N VAL A 12 11.19 33.39 18.56
CA VAL A 12 10.71 32.00 18.70
C VAL A 12 9.53 31.73 17.80
N LYS A 13 8.69 32.74 17.59
CA LYS A 13 7.47 32.59 16.79
C LYS A 13 7.07 33.90 16.13
N GLU A 14 6.54 33.79 14.92
CA GLU A 14 5.88 34.86 14.20
C GLU A 14 4.53 34.34 13.68
N SER A 15 3.46 35.13 13.86
CA SER A 15 2.11 34.78 13.41
C SER A 15 1.32 36.01 13.01
N GLY A 16 0.42 35.87 12.03
CA GLY A 16 -0.57 36.89 11.72
C GLY A 16 -1.72 36.88 12.75
N VAL A 17 -2.17 38.03 13.21
CA VAL A 17 -3.30 38.17 14.14
C VAL A 17 -4.54 38.67 13.41
N SER A 18 -4.35 39.64 12.48
CA SER A 18 -5.37 40.17 11.61
C SER A 18 -4.73 40.79 10.38
N ALA A 19 -5.54 41.33 9.43
CA ALA A 19 -5.02 41.99 8.24
C ALA A 19 -4.06 43.13 8.63
N GLY A 20 -2.78 42.99 8.24
CA GLY A 20 -1.73 43.99 8.50
C GLY A 20 -1.12 43.95 9.91
N VAL A 21 -1.56 43.04 10.83
CA VAL A 21 -1.01 42.92 12.19
C VAL A 21 -0.28 41.60 12.34
N ARG A 22 0.98 41.68 12.74
CA ARG A 22 1.84 40.51 13.01
C ARG A 22 2.25 40.48 14.49
N ARG A 23 2.20 39.30 15.08
CA ARG A 23 2.66 39.02 16.43
C ARG A 23 4.01 38.33 16.38
N ILE A 24 4.95 38.86 17.14
CA ILE A 24 6.29 38.28 17.34
C ILE A 24 6.43 37.88 18.80
N GLU A 25 6.86 36.64 19.03
CA GLU A 25 7.25 36.14 20.34
C GLU A 25 8.77 35.94 20.33
N ALA A 26 9.45 36.49 21.32
CA ALA A 26 10.90 36.46 21.40
C ALA A 26 11.36 36.18 22.82
N VAL A 27 12.53 35.60 22.98
CA VAL A 27 13.19 35.35 24.27
C VAL A 27 14.53 36.05 24.31
N CYS A 28 14.93 36.56 25.47
CA CYS A 28 16.22 37.23 25.68
C CYS A 28 16.85 36.85 27.04
N GLY A 29 18.13 37.16 27.22
CA GLY A 29 18.88 36.93 28.45
C GLY A 29 18.84 35.47 28.91
N ALA A 30 18.49 35.22 30.17
CA ALA A 30 18.44 33.87 30.72
C ALA A 30 17.45 32.96 30.04
N ALA A 31 16.30 33.47 29.54
CA ALA A 31 15.32 32.71 28.79
C ALA A 31 15.87 32.28 27.41
N ALA A 32 16.68 33.10 26.75
CA ALA A 32 17.35 32.76 25.49
C ALA A 32 18.39 31.64 25.69
N ILE A 33 19.12 31.66 26.83
CA ILE A 33 20.05 30.56 27.15
C ILE A 33 19.31 29.25 27.40
N ALA A 34 18.21 29.29 28.15
CA ALA A 34 17.37 28.10 28.38
C ALA A 34 16.82 27.53 27.07
N TYR A 35 16.28 28.37 26.20
CA TYR A 35 15.78 28.00 24.91
C TYR A 35 16.85 27.34 24.02
N THR A 36 18.05 27.93 23.98
CA THR A 36 19.16 27.34 23.22
C THR A 36 19.57 25.96 23.76
N LYS A 37 19.61 25.80 25.09
CA LYS A 37 19.91 24.53 25.74
C LYS A 37 18.89 23.45 25.40
N GLU A 38 17.61 23.81 25.37
CA GLU A 38 16.53 22.90 24.98
C GLU A 38 16.68 22.41 23.53
N ILE A 39 16.96 23.31 22.60
CA ILE A 39 17.24 22.96 21.19
C ILE A 39 18.44 22.03 21.06
N ILE A 40 19.54 22.32 21.77
CA ILE A 40 20.74 21.49 21.73
C ILE A 40 20.43 20.08 22.28
N ASN A 41 19.68 20.00 23.38
CA ASN A 41 19.30 18.71 23.94
C ASN A 41 18.43 17.90 22.97
N SER A 42 17.40 18.50 22.38
CA SER A 42 16.55 17.85 21.38
C SER A 42 17.36 17.40 20.16
N MET A 43 18.31 18.20 19.70
CA MET A 43 19.20 17.80 18.61
C MET A 43 20.08 16.60 18.97
N ASN A 44 20.58 16.54 20.21
CA ASN A 44 21.37 15.40 20.69
C ASN A 44 20.54 14.13 20.82
N GLU A 45 19.28 14.24 21.27
CA GLU A 45 18.32 13.13 21.31
C GLU A 45 18.07 12.58 19.90
N ILE A 46 17.81 13.46 18.92
CA ILE A 46 17.63 13.06 17.52
C ILE A 46 18.86 12.35 16.98
N LYS A 47 20.08 12.88 17.24
CA LYS A 47 21.33 12.23 16.82
C LYS A 47 21.51 10.84 17.43
N SER A 48 21.13 10.70 18.72
CA SER A 48 21.19 9.41 19.43
C SER A 48 20.23 8.40 18.81
N GLU A 49 19.00 8.82 18.51
CA GLU A 49 17.95 7.95 17.93
C GLU A 49 18.32 7.47 16.52
N ILE A 50 18.82 8.39 15.69
CA ILE A 50 19.27 8.09 14.32
C ILE A 50 20.63 7.35 14.32
N LYS A 51 21.35 7.31 15.44
CA LYS A 51 22.73 6.79 15.57
C LYS A 51 23.69 7.41 14.55
N ASN A 52 23.54 8.71 14.30
CA ASN A 52 24.34 9.46 13.35
C ASN A 52 24.53 10.91 13.82
N ASN A 53 25.80 11.37 13.82
CA ASN A 53 26.12 12.75 14.18
C ASN A 53 25.60 13.78 13.18
N ASP A 54 25.48 13.41 11.90
CA ASP A 54 24.82 14.20 10.87
C ASP A 54 23.36 13.72 10.69
N VAL A 55 22.44 14.49 11.22
CA VAL A 55 20.99 14.20 11.21
C VAL A 55 20.45 14.04 9.79
N ILE A 56 20.88 14.89 8.85
CA ILE A 56 20.39 14.87 7.48
C ILE A 56 20.83 13.60 6.77
N THR A 57 22.10 13.23 6.91
CA THR A 57 22.64 12.00 6.33
C THR A 57 22.00 10.76 6.98
N GLY A 58 21.76 10.78 8.29
CA GLY A 58 21.07 9.71 9.00
C GLY A 58 19.65 9.48 8.49
N ILE A 59 18.87 10.56 8.33
CA ILE A 59 17.49 10.48 7.79
C ILE A 59 17.48 9.97 6.33
N LYS A 60 18.42 10.43 5.50
CA LYS A 60 18.54 9.92 4.11
C LYS A 60 18.79 8.41 4.10
N LYS A 61 19.74 7.94 4.90
CA LYS A 61 20.05 6.50 5.01
C LYS A 61 18.82 5.68 5.46
N LEU A 62 18.06 6.15 6.45
CA LEU A 62 16.83 5.48 6.88
C LEU A 62 15.77 5.43 5.77
N LYS A 63 15.60 6.51 5.01
CA LYS A 63 14.68 6.54 3.87
C LYS A 63 15.08 5.56 2.78
N ASP A 64 16.38 5.45 2.48
CA ASP A 64 16.89 4.52 1.49
C ASP A 64 16.69 3.06 1.96
N GLN A 65 16.99 2.76 3.23
CA GLN A 65 16.72 1.45 3.82
C GLN A 65 15.23 1.06 3.76
N ILE A 66 14.32 1.99 4.07
CA ILE A 66 12.87 1.75 3.95
C ILE A 66 12.49 1.45 2.50
N LYS A 67 13.08 2.15 1.53
CA LYS A 67 12.82 1.92 0.10
C LYS A 67 13.32 0.54 -0.33
N ASP A 68 14.51 0.16 0.10
CA ASP A 68 15.10 -1.13 -0.23
C ASP A 68 14.31 -2.29 0.40
N LEU A 69 13.96 -2.17 1.69
CA LEU A 69 13.13 -3.16 2.38
C LEU A 69 11.75 -3.32 1.73
N LYS A 70 11.13 -2.23 1.27
CA LYS A 70 9.86 -2.32 0.52
C LYS A 70 10.04 -3.07 -0.79
N LYS A 71 11.14 -2.83 -1.50
CA LYS A 71 11.45 -3.53 -2.76
C LYS A 71 11.74 -5.02 -2.52
N GLU A 72 12.48 -5.35 -1.46
CA GLU A 72 12.72 -6.74 -1.07
C GLU A 72 11.42 -7.45 -0.67
N LEU A 73 10.54 -6.78 0.08
CA LEU A 73 9.22 -7.30 0.44
C LEU A 73 8.35 -7.56 -0.80
N GLU A 74 8.31 -6.62 -1.74
CA GLU A 74 7.58 -6.78 -3.01
C GLU A 74 8.15 -7.96 -3.82
N ALA A 75 9.47 -8.13 -3.86
CA ALA A 75 10.12 -9.25 -4.53
C ALA A 75 9.85 -10.59 -3.83
N ALA A 76 9.89 -10.64 -2.51
CA ALA A 76 9.58 -11.84 -1.73
C ALA A 76 8.10 -12.25 -1.87
N VAL A 77 7.18 -11.28 -1.87
CA VAL A 77 5.75 -11.53 -2.09
C VAL A 77 5.47 -12.07 -3.50
N SER A 78 6.20 -11.61 -4.52
CA SER A 78 6.06 -12.14 -5.88
C SER A 78 6.64 -13.56 -6.04
N GLN A 79 7.50 -14.03 -5.15
CA GLN A 79 8.06 -15.39 -5.14
C GLN A 79 7.22 -16.39 -4.34
N THR A 80 6.31 -15.93 -3.48
CA THR A 80 5.45 -16.80 -2.64
C THR A 80 4.07 -16.96 -3.27
N SER A 81 4.01 -17.21 -4.57
CA SER A 81 2.76 -17.59 -5.22
C SER A 81 2.51 -19.07 -4.95
N ALA A 82 1.43 -19.40 -4.25
CA ALA A 82 0.83 -20.73 -4.31
C ALA A 82 0.66 -21.15 -5.79
N PRO A 83 0.62 -22.43 -6.14
CA PRO A 83 0.64 -22.88 -7.51
C PRO A 83 -0.44 -22.16 -8.32
N ILE A 84 -0.01 -21.25 -9.17
CA ILE A 84 -0.87 -20.56 -10.13
C ILE A 84 -1.28 -21.62 -11.13
N SER A 85 -2.55 -22.02 -11.13
CA SER A 85 -3.08 -22.88 -12.17
C SER A 85 -3.24 -22.05 -13.44
N GLU A 86 -2.22 -22.09 -14.28
CA GLU A 86 -2.27 -21.49 -15.61
C GLU A 86 -2.69 -22.57 -16.61
N GLU A 87 -3.80 -22.34 -17.29
CA GLU A 87 -4.22 -23.17 -18.43
C GLU A 87 -4.43 -22.26 -19.64
N VAL A 88 -4.08 -22.78 -20.82
CA VAL A 88 -4.41 -22.11 -22.09
C VAL A 88 -5.61 -22.84 -22.70
N ILE A 89 -6.73 -22.14 -22.80
CA ILE A 89 -7.97 -22.68 -23.39
C ILE A 89 -8.20 -21.96 -24.71
N GLY A 90 -8.06 -22.69 -25.79
CA GLY A 90 -8.06 -22.11 -27.15
C GLY A 90 -6.84 -21.18 -27.32
N ASP A 91 -7.08 -19.89 -27.50
CA ASP A 91 -6.05 -18.84 -27.61
C ASP A 91 -6.02 -17.89 -26.38
N THR A 92 -6.79 -18.19 -25.34
CA THR A 92 -6.93 -17.39 -24.14
C THR A 92 -6.14 -18.01 -22.99
N LYS A 93 -5.26 -17.22 -22.37
CA LYS A 93 -4.60 -17.60 -21.12
C LYS A 93 -5.58 -17.47 -19.96
N VAL A 94 -5.87 -18.57 -19.27
CA VAL A 94 -6.72 -18.61 -18.08
C VAL A 94 -5.84 -18.79 -16.85
N VAL A 95 -6.00 -17.90 -15.87
CA VAL A 95 -5.27 -17.95 -14.62
C VAL A 95 -6.26 -17.94 -13.47
N VAL A 96 -6.29 -19.01 -12.68
CA VAL A 96 -7.07 -19.07 -11.44
C VAL A 96 -6.15 -19.51 -10.31
N ALA A 97 -5.98 -18.66 -9.30
CA ALA A 97 -5.05 -18.92 -8.22
C ALA A 97 -5.55 -18.43 -6.87
N ILE A 98 -5.12 -19.12 -5.81
CA ILE A 98 -5.21 -18.63 -4.44
C ILE A 98 -3.88 -17.95 -4.12
N VAL A 99 -3.93 -16.71 -3.66
CA VAL A 99 -2.75 -15.90 -3.37
C VAL A 99 -2.72 -15.63 -1.86
N GLU A 100 -1.68 -16.06 -1.18
CA GLU A 100 -1.59 -15.87 0.27
C GLU A 100 -1.32 -14.41 0.65
N ASN A 101 -0.46 -13.72 -0.11
CA ASN A 101 -0.03 -12.35 0.17
C ASN A 101 0.08 -11.56 -1.14
N GLY A 102 -0.18 -10.26 -1.07
CA GLY A 102 -0.02 -9.34 -2.20
C GLY A 102 -1.26 -8.51 -2.50
N ASP A 103 -1.08 -7.53 -3.37
CA ASP A 103 -2.18 -6.73 -3.91
C ASP A 103 -2.74 -7.41 -5.17
N LEU A 104 -3.88 -8.09 -5.01
CA LEU A 104 -4.53 -8.80 -6.11
C LEU A 104 -4.86 -7.91 -7.30
N LYS A 105 -5.18 -6.62 -7.07
CA LYS A 105 -5.50 -5.68 -8.14
C LYS A 105 -4.28 -5.40 -8.99
N LYS A 106 -3.14 -5.14 -8.34
CA LYS A 106 -1.87 -4.91 -9.03
C LYS A 106 -1.45 -6.13 -9.85
N ILE A 107 -1.57 -7.34 -9.28
CA ILE A 107 -1.26 -8.59 -9.99
C ILE A 107 -2.13 -8.75 -11.25
N VAL A 108 -3.44 -8.51 -11.12
CA VAL A 108 -4.37 -8.59 -12.26
C VAL A 108 -4.01 -7.55 -13.33
N ASP A 109 -3.71 -6.31 -12.96
CA ASP A 109 -3.34 -5.26 -13.91
C ASP A 109 -2.01 -5.55 -14.61
N ASP A 110 -0.99 -6.03 -13.89
CA ASP A 110 0.31 -6.41 -14.45
C ASP A 110 0.18 -7.57 -15.44
N MET A 111 -0.64 -8.58 -15.10
CA MET A 111 -0.92 -9.70 -15.99
C MET A 111 -1.73 -9.31 -17.24
N LYS A 112 -2.70 -8.40 -17.10
CA LYS A 112 -3.44 -7.82 -18.25
C LYS A 112 -2.51 -7.05 -19.19
N ASN A 113 -1.52 -6.35 -18.65
CA ASN A 113 -0.55 -5.60 -19.45
C ASN A 113 0.41 -6.54 -20.22
N SER A 114 0.76 -7.66 -19.62
CA SER A 114 1.74 -8.61 -20.16
C SER A 114 1.15 -9.65 -21.13
N ASN A 115 -0.20 -9.75 -21.24
CA ASN A 115 -0.86 -10.74 -22.09
C ASN A 115 -1.86 -10.07 -23.03
N GLU A 116 -2.00 -10.58 -24.24
CA GLU A 116 -2.96 -10.06 -25.23
C GLU A 116 -4.37 -10.56 -24.97
N LYS A 117 -4.52 -11.87 -24.64
CA LYS A 117 -5.79 -12.51 -24.32
C LYS A 117 -5.67 -13.18 -22.95
N LEU A 118 -6.41 -12.68 -21.98
CA LEU A 118 -6.32 -13.13 -20.58
C LEU A 118 -7.68 -13.15 -19.90
N ALA A 119 -7.96 -14.23 -19.19
CA ALA A 119 -8.97 -14.31 -18.15
C ALA A 119 -8.29 -14.70 -16.83
N ILE A 120 -8.35 -13.85 -15.82
CA ILE A 120 -7.67 -14.06 -14.53
C ILE A 120 -8.66 -13.89 -13.38
N LEU A 121 -8.64 -14.82 -12.43
CA LEU A 121 -9.39 -14.72 -11.16
C LEU A 121 -8.48 -15.14 -10.01
N LEU A 122 -8.28 -14.23 -9.09
CA LEU A 122 -7.46 -14.44 -7.91
C LEU A 122 -8.30 -14.40 -6.65
N LEU A 123 -8.03 -15.37 -5.75
CA LEU A 123 -8.67 -15.47 -4.43
C LEU A 123 -7.60 -15.25 -3.35
N GLN A 124 -7.97 -14.56 -2.30
CA GLN A 124 -7.11 -14.38 -1.11
C GLN A 124 -7.95 -14.57 0.14
N ALA A 125 -7.51 -15.47 1.03
CA ALA A 125 -8.09 -15.64 2.35
C ALA A 125 -7.19 -14.94 3.39
N LYS A 126 -7.75 -14.01 4.15
CA LYS A 126 -7.04 -13.30 5.21
C LYS A 126 -8.01 -12.86 6.31
N ASP A 127 -7.65 -13.07 7.57
CA ASP A 127 -8.39 -12.59 8.75
C ASP A 127 -9.89 -12.91 8.68
N ASP A 128 -10.26 -14.16 8.41
CA ASP A 128 -11.63 -14.66 8.23
C ASP A 128 -12.44 -13.97 7.12
N LYS A 129 -11.76 -13.40 6.13
CA LYS A 129 -12.36 -12.79 4.95
C LYS A 129 -11.73 -13.35 3.68
N VAL A 130 -12.53 -13.43 2.65
CA VAL A 130 -12.09 -13.78 1.31
C VAL A 130 -12.21 -12.55 0.42
N LEU A 131 -11.12 -12.21 -0.27
CA LEU A 131 -11.12 -11.23 -1.34
C LEU A 131 -11.00 -11.98 -2.67
N ILE A 132 -11.85 -11.63 -3.63
CA ILE A 132 -11.80 -12.15 -4.99
C ILE A 132 -11.62 -10.99 -5.95
N VAL A 133 -10.68 -11.10 -6.86
CA VAL A 133 -10.46 -10.11 -7.92
C VAL A 133 -10.37 -10.84 -9.24
N ALA A 134 -11.15 -10.39 -10.23
CA ALA A 134 -11.12 -10.92 -11.57
C ALA A 134 -10.80 -9.84 -12.59
N GLY A 135 -10.07 -10.22 -13.62
CA GLY A 135 -9.76 -9.39 -14.78
C GLY A 135 -9.94 -10.16 -16.08
N SER A 136 -10.33 -9.46 -17.14
CA SER A 136 -10.39 -10.03 -18.47
C SER A 136 -9.91 -9.03 -19.52
N LYS A 137 -9.30 -9.55 -20.58
CA LYS A 137 -8.81 -8.77 -21.72
C LYS A 137 -8.95 -9.59 -22.99
N ASN A 138 -9.65 -9.04 -23.98
CA ASN A 138 -9.85 -9.64 -25.30
C ASN A 138 -10.36 -11.10 -25.26
N THR A 139 -11.31 -11.41 -24.36
CA THR A 139 -11.91 -12.73 -24.17
C THR A 139 -13.41 -12.63 -24.00
N ASN A 140 -14.14 -13.73 -24.22
CA ASN A 140 -15.59 -13.81 -24.04
C ASN A 140 -16.01 -13.75 -22.55
N ILE A 141 -15.11 -14.09 -21.63
CA ILE A 141 -15.35 -14.04 -20.20
C ILE A 141 -15.43 -12.58 -19.73
N LYS A 142 -16.57 -12.22 -19.15
CA LYS A 142 -16.76 -10.93 -18.47
C LYS A 142 -16.45 -11.08 -16.98
N ALA A 143 -15.45 -10.35 -16.49
CA ALA A 143 -15.04 -10.41 -15.09
C ALA A 143 -16.18 -10.19 -14.09
N GLY A 144 -17.10 -9.25 -14.41
CA GLY A 144 -18.28 -8.99 -13.57
C GLY A 144 -19.21 -10.17 -13.43
N ASP A 145 -19.48 -10.91 -14.50
CA ASP A 145 -20.35 -12.08 -14.48
C ASP A 145 -19.64 -13.28 -13.83
N TRP A 146 -18.36 -13.44 -14.09
CA TRP A 146 -17.53 -14.44 -13.42
C TRP A 146 -17.55 -14.29 -11.89
N ILE A 147 -17.32 -13.07 -11.40
CA ILE A 147 -17.37 -12.75 -9.96
C ILE A 147 -18.77 -13.05 -9.37
N LYS A 148 -19.85 -12.69 -10.06
CA LYS A 148 -21.22 -12.94 -9.57
C LYS A 148 -21.51 -14.43 -9.38
N ASN A 149 -20.94 -15.29 -10.19
CA ASN A 149 -21.09 -16.74 -10.07
C ASN A 149 -20.25 -17.34 -8.95
N ILE A 150 -19.06 -16.78 -8.69
CA ILE A 150 -18.12 -17.35 -7.73
C ILE A 150 -18.28 -16.80 -6.31
N ALA A 151 -18.61 -15.52 -6.16
CA ALA A 151 -18.70 -14.88 -4.85
C ALA A 151 -19.71 -15.53 -3.86
N PRO A 152 -20.86 -16.04 -4.30
CA PRO A 152 -21.79 -16.73 -3.38
C PRO A 152 -21.21 -17.98 -2.73
N ILE A 153 -20.26 -18.68 -3.38
CA ILE A 153 -19.64 -19.91 -2.86
C ILE A 153 -18.90 -19.63 -1.55
N VAL A 154 -18.25 -18.48 -1.44
CA VAL A 154 -17.53 -18.02 -0.23
C VAL A 154 -18.40 -17.18 0.70
N GLY A 155 -19.73 -17.28 0.57
CA GLY A 155 -20.65 -16.52 1.40
C GLY A 155 -20.54 -15.01 1.21
N GLY A 156 -20.28 -14.58 0.00
CA GLY A 156 -20.02 -13.19 -0.33
C GLY A 156 -20.81 -12.65 -1.51
N GLY A 157 -20.46 -11.45 -1.92
CA GLY A 157 -21.05 -10.77 -3.06
C GLY A 157 -20.11 -9.71 -3.61
N GLY A 158 -20.34 -9.35 -4.86
CA GLY A 158 -19.54 -8.35 -5.54
C GLY A 158 -19.94 -8.21 -7.01
N GLY A 159 -19.11 -7.56 -7.76
CA GLY A 159 -19.32 -7.33 -9.19
C GLY A 159 -18.33 -6.31 -9.71
N GLY A 160 -18.58 -5.83 -10.89
CA GLY A 160 -17.71 -4.85 -11.53
C GLY A 160 -18.01 -4.76 -13.03
N ARG A 161 -17.06 -4.18 -13.72
CA ARG A 161 -17.08 -4.04 -15.17
C ARG A 161 -16.72 -5.35 -15.86
N PRO A 162 -16.99 -5.47 -17.17
CA PRO A 162 -16.58 -6.65 -17.93
C PRO A 162 -15.09 -6.93 -17.91
N ASP A 163 -14.25 -5.88 -17.81
CA ASP A 163 -12.79 -5.97 -17.85
C ASP A 163 -12.14 -6.13 -16.48
N PHE A 164 -12.87 -5.79 -15.38
CA PHE A 164 -12.39 -5.84 -14.01
C PHE A 164 -13.52 -5.89 -13.00
N ALA A 165 -13.46 -6.83 -12.07
CA ALA A 165 -14.46 -6.97 -11.01
C ALA A 165 -13.83 -7.47 -9.71
N GLN A 166 -14.53 -7.23 -8.59
CA GLN A 166 -14.09 -7.68 -7.28
C GLN A 166 -15.27 -8.09 -6.39
N ALA A 167 -15.02 -9.01 -5.48
CA ALA A 167 -15.97 -9.44 -4.46
C ALA A 167 -15.30 -9.66 -3.12
N GLY A 168 -16.10 -9.61 -2.06
CA GLY A 168 -15.70 -10.04 -0.72
C GLY A 168 -16.54 -11.22 -0.27
N GLY A 169 -15.96 -12.14 0.51
CA GLY A 169 -16.64 -13.27 1.14
C GLY A 169 -16.25 -13.42 2.61
N LYS A 170 -16.96 -14.28 3.33
CA LYS A 170 -16.74 -14.51 4.77
C LYS A 170 -16.37 -15.96 5.08
N ASP A 171 -16.48 -16.87 4.11
CA ASP A 171 -16.22 -18.29 4.30
C ASP A 171 -14.87 -18.66 3.68
N VAL A 172 -13.83 -18.59 4.51
CA VAL A 172 -12.45 -18.94 4.10
C VAL A 172 -12.27 -20.44 3.85
N THR A 173 -13.16 -21.30 4.36
CA THR A 173 -13.06 -22.75 4.18
C THR A 173 -13.44 -23.20 2.77
N LYS A 174 -14.18 -22.35 2.03
CA LYS A 174 -14.68 -22.63 0.68
C LYS A 174 -13.86 -21.96 -0.42
N VAL A 175 -12.68 -21.45 -0.12
CA VAL A 175 -11.83 -20.78 -1.10
C VAL A 175 -11.37 -21.76 -2.18
N GLU A 176 -11.09 -23.01 -1.83
CA GLU A 176 -10.70 -24.04 -2.80
C GLU A 176 -11.89 -24.45 -3.69
N ASP A 177 -13.10 -24.58 -3.14
CA ASP A 177 -14.31 -24.85 -3.91
C ASP A 177 -14.57 -23.72 -4.91
N ALA A 178 -14.37 -22.47 -4.50
CA ALA A 178 -14.51 -21.29 -5.34
C ALA A 178 -13.47 -21.28 -6.46
N ARG A 179 -12.24 -21.71 -6.20
CA ARG A 179 -11.17 -21.85 -7.21
C ARG A 179 -11.55 -22.87 -8.28
N ILE A 180 -12.01 -24.06 -7.85
CA ILE A 180 -12.44 -25.12 -8.75
C ILE A 180 -13.62 -24.65 -9.62
N ALA A 181 -14.63 -24.04 -9.00
CA ALA A 181 -15.79 -23.50 -9.71
C ALA A 181 -15.40 -22.38 -10.70
N ALA A 182 -14.44 -21.54 -10.33
CA ALA A 182 -13.93 -20.50 -11.23
C ALA A 182 -13.27 -21.07 -12.47
N LEU A 183 -12.48 -22.13 -12.32
CA LEU A 183 -11.86 -22.81 -13.44
C LEU A 183 -12.90 -23.50 -14.34
N ALA A 184 -13.90 -24.16 -13.75
CA ALA A 184 -15.02 -24.78 -14.49
C ALA A 184 -15.80 -23.74 -15.30
N TYR A 185 -16.15 -22.61 -14.67
CA TYR A 185 -16.83 -21.50 -15.37
C TYR A 185 -16.02 -20.99 -16.57
N ALA A 186 -14.70 -20.85 -16.41
CA ALA A 186 -13.85 -20.41 -17.51
C ALA A 186 -13.86 -21.40 -18.68
N LYS A 187 -13.84 -22.71 -18.39
CA LYS A 187 -13.89 -23.77 -19.41
C LYS A 187 -15.22 -23.83 -20.17
N GLU A 188 -16.32 -23.47 -19.53
CA GLU A 188 -17.65 -23.45 -20.15
C GLU A 188 -17.93 -22.20 -20.99
N ASN A 189 -17.20 -21.10 -20.76
CA ASN A 189 -17.49 -19.79 -21.36
C ASN A 189 -16.37 -19.29 -22.32
N LEU A 190 -15.38 -20.09 -22.59
CA LEU A 190 -14.36 -19.90 -23.64
C LEU A 190 -14.56 -20.82 -24.81
#